data_17260b82c46e2bb32699a504d585ff47
#
_entry.id   17260b82c46e2bb32699a504d585ff47
#
_cell.length_a   1.000
_cell.length_b   1.000
_cell.length_c   1.000
_cell.angle_alpha   90.00
_cell.angle_beta   90.00
_cell.angle_gamma   90.00
#
_symmetry.space_group_name_H-M   'P 1'
#
loop_
_entity.id
_entity.type
_entity.pdbx_description
1 polymer ?
#
loop_
_entity_poly.entity_id
_entity_poly.type
_entity_poly.pdbx_seq_one_letter_code
_entity_poly.pdbx_strand_id
1 'polypeptide(L)'
;MNPGDIIVDGGNSNYKDTLRRNTELNNEDIFLIDAGTSGGTDGARNGACIMAGGDEEAIEYIENVFKDICVKDGFQHMGKTGSGHFVKMVHNGVEYGMMQAIGEGFEILNESPFALDFKKVSKVWNNGSIISGYLMEMTENAFIHNDNTLESIAPTIDSSGEGLWTAIEALNLRVAAPVITTAL
;
A
#
# COMPACT_ATOMS: atom_id res chain seq x y z
N MET A 1 -28.74 9.33 -7.42
CA MET A 1 -27.70 10.37 -7.46
C MET A 1 -28.08 11.36 -8.52
N ASN A 2 -27.58 12.58 -8.45
CA ASN A 2 -27.89 13.65 -9.39
C ASN A 2 -26.65 13.99 -10.21
N PRO A 3 -26.80 14.56 -11.42
CA PRO A 3 -25.68 15.15 -12.15
C PRO A 3 -24.87 16.11 -11.25
N GLY A 4 -23.56 15.98 -11.29
CA GLY A 4 -22.63 16.73 -10.44
C GLY A 4 -22.30 16.11 -9.09
N ASP A 5 -22.94 15.00 -8.70
CA ASP A 5 -22.55 14.27 -7.49
C ASP A 5 -21.16 13.65 -7.65
N ILE A 6 -20.44 13.53 -6.52
CA ILE A 6 -19.10 12.94 -6.48
C ILE A 6 -19.15 11.63 -5.70
N ILE A 7 -18.67 10.54 -6.30
CA ILE A 7 -18.42 9.26 -5.63
C ILE A 7 -16.94 9.15 -5.34
N VAL A 8 -16.59 8.76 -4.11
CA VAL A 8 -15.22 8.41 -3.72
C VAL A 8 -15.13 6.90 -3.46
N ASP A 9 -14.36 6.19 -4.27
CA ASP A 9 -14.01 4.78 -4.03
C ASP A 9 -12.69 4.73 -3.24
N GLY A 10 -12.80 4.54 -1.92
CA GLY A 10 -11.65 4.43 -1.00
C GLY A 10 -11.14 2.99 -0.80
N GLY A 11 -11.63 2.04 -1.58
CA GLY A 11 -11.18 0.64 -1.55
C GLY A 11 -9.88 0.41 -2.31
N ASN A 12 -9.29 -0.79 -2.15
CA ASN A 12 -8.19 -1.26 -2.99
C ASN A 12 -8.74 -1.92 -4.27
N SER A 13 -9.47 -1.15 -5.06
CA SER A 13 -10.11 -1.64 -6.28
C SER A 13 -9.11 -1.80 -7.41
N ASN A 14 -9.38 -2.76 -8.32
CA ASN A 14 -8.60 -2.87 -9.55
C ASN A 14 -8.86 -1.64 -10.43
N TYR A 15 -7.80 -0.95 -10.86
CA TYR A 15 -7.92 0.29 -11.63
C TYR A 15 -8.69 0.11 -12.96
N LYS A 16 -8.67 -1.09 -13.56
CA LYS A 16 -9.44 -1.38 -14.80
C LYS A 16 -10.95 -1.38 -14.53
N ASP A 17 -11.37 -1.88 -13.37
CA ASP A 17 -12.76 -1.77 -12.94
C ASP A 17 -13.15 -0.32 -12.64
N THR A 18 -12.24 0.45 -12.05
CA THR A 18 -12.43 1.89 -11.83
C THR A 18 -12.67 2.61 -13.15
N LEU A 19 -11.86 2.35 -14.18
CA LEU A 19 -12.03 2.94 -15.52
C LEU A 19 -13.38 2.57 -16.14
N ARG A 20 -13.80 1.31 -16.00
CA ARG A 20 -15.11 0.85 -16.47
C ARG A 20 -16.25 1.57 -15.77
N ARG A 21 -16.20 1.61 -14.42
CA ARG A 21 -17.21 2.32 -13.58
C ARG A 21 -17.27 3.80 -13.93
N ASN A 22 -16.11 4.44 -14.11
CA ASN A 22 -16.04 5.85 -14.51
C ASN A 22 -16.76 6.12 -15.84
N THR A 23 -16.59 5.22 -16.82
CA THR A 23 -17.29 5.35 -18.11
C THR A 23 -18.81 5.29 -17.93
N GLU A 24 -19.31 4.40 -17.06
CA GLU A 24 -20.73 4.27 -16.75
C GLU A 24 -21.26 5.52 -16.04
N LEU A 25 -20.53 6.03 -15.03
CA LEU A 25 -20.93 7.19 -14.23
C LEU A 25 -20.88 8.51 -15.01
N ASN A 26 -19.92 8.67 -15.90
CA ASN A 26 -19.80 9.86 -16.75
C ASN A 26 -21.01 10.02 -17.69
N ASN A 27 -21.71 8.93 -18.06
CA ASN A 27 -22.94 9.01 -18.85
C ASN A 27 -24.12 9.65 -18.06
N GLU A 28 -24.00 9.71 -16.74
CA GLU A 28 -24.98 10.29 -15.81
C GLU A 28 -24.47 11.61 -15.20
N ASP A 29 -23.39 12.16 -15.74
CA ASP A 29 -22.71 13.37 -15.22
C ASP A 29 -22.29 13.24 -13.74
N ILE A 30 -21.87 12.05 -13.29
CA ILE A 30 -21.39 11.75 -11.93
C ILE A 30 -19.87 11.61 -11.96
N PHE A 31 -19.18 12.32 -11.07
CA PHE A 31 -17.73 12.21 -10.91
C PHE A 31 -17.34 10.99 -10.08
N LEU A 32 -16.32 10.26 -10.52
CA LEU A 32 -15.69 9.18 -9.76
C LEU A 32 -14.27 9.56 -9.38
N ILE A 33 -14.00 9.59 -8.07
CA ILE A 33 -12.65 9.72 -7.52
C ILE A 33 -12.24 8.35 -6.97
N ASP A 34 -11.12 7.85 -7.44
CA ASP A 34 -10.47 6.65 -6.92
C ASP A 34 -9.38 7.04 -5.92
N ALA A 35 -9.58 6.66 -4.67
CA ALA A 35 -8.74 7.05 -3.54
C ALA A 35 -7.99 5.83 -2.99
N GLY A 36 -6.88 5.47 -3.63
CA GLY A 36 -6.00 4.40 -3.18
C GLY A 36 -5.40 4.73 -1.82
N THR A 37 -5.85 4.01 -0.79
CA THR A 37 -5.53 4.31 0.60
C THR A 37 -4.51 3.33 1.16
N SER A 38 -3.50 3.84 1.85
CA SER A 38 -2.49 3.09 2.60
C SER A 38 -2.44 3.53 4.07
N GLY A 39 -1.83 2.69 4.93
CA GLY A 39 -1.68 2.93 6.37
C GLY A 39 -2.42 1.92 7.25
N GLY A 40 -3.22 1.03 6.68
CA GLY A 40 -3.94 0.00 7.41
C GLY A 40 -4.87 0.56 8.50
N THR A 41 -5.08 -0.22 9.57
CA THR A 41 -5.92 0.18 10.71
C THR A 41 -5.30 1.30 11.54
N ASP A 42 -3.98 1.41 11.55
CA ASP A 42 -3.27 2.50 12.21
C ASP A 42 -3.47 3.80 11.45
N GLY A 43 -3.28 3.79 10.12
CA GLY A 43 -3.54 4.94 9.26
C GLY A 43 -4.99 5.42 9.33
N ALA A 44 -5.96 4.51 9.45
CA ALA A 44 -7.37 4.87 9.62
C ALA A 44 -7.66 5.65 10.92
N ARG A 45 -6.82 5.49 11.95
CA ARG A 45 -6.97 6.16 13.26
C ARG A 45 -6.12 7.41 13.38
N ASN A 46 -4.91 7.37 12.85
CA ASN A 46 -3.86 8.35 13.14
C ASN A 46 -3.49 9.21 11.92
N GLY A 47 -4.13 8.96 10.80
CA GLY A 47 -3.93 9.65 9.54
C GLY A 47 -3.43 8.73 8.44
N ALA A 48 -4.16 8.69 7.33
CA ALA A 48 -3.89 7.82 6.18
C ALA A 48 -2.89 8.44 5.19
N CYS A 49 -2.49 7.61 4.21
CA CYS A 49 -1.84 8.06 2.98
C CYS A 49 -2.79 7.78 1.82
N ILE A 50 -3.18 8.80 1.06
CA ILE A 50 -4.15 8.70 -0.03
C ILE A 50 -3.56 9.19 -1.35
N MET A 51 -3.61 8.33 -2.34
CA MET A 51 -3.29 8.57 -3.74
C MET A 51 -4.61 8.67 -4.50
N ALA A 52 -5.05 9.88 -4.87
CA ALA A 52 -6.35 10.08 -5.51
C ALA A 52 -6.22 10.31 -7.01
N GLY A 53 -7.06 9.60 -7.79
CA GLY A 53 -7.29 9.87 -9.20
C GLY A 53 -8.70 10.41 -9.42
N GLY A 54 -8.87 11.34 -10.33
CA GLY A 54 -10.18 11.93 -10.60
C GLY A 54 -10.11 13.20 -11.43
N ASP A 55 -11.27 13.73 -11.75
CA ASP A 55 -11.38 15.04 -12.36
C ASP A 55 -10.86 16.13 -11.41
N GLU A 56 -10.11 17.10 -11.95
CA GLU A 56 -9.42 18.13 -11.16
C GLU A 56 -10.41 18.98 -10.35
N GLU A 57 -11.53 19.39 -10.93
CA GLU A 57 -12.55 20.19 -10.23
C GLU A 57 -13.20 19.40 -9.09
N ALA A 58 -13.48 18.10 -9.31
CA ALA A 58 -14.03 17.24 -8.28
C ALA A 58 -13.04 16.98 -7.13
N ILE A 59 -11.75 16.82 -7.44
CA ILE A 59 -10.68 16.69 -6.44
C ILE A 59 -10.55 17.98 -5.63
N GLU A 60 -10.46 19.15 -6.27
CA GLU A 60 -10.36 20.44 -5.59
C GLU A 60 -11.54 20.68 -4.63
N TYR A 61 -12.75 20.29 -5.03
CA TYR A 61 -13.95 20.44 -4.22
C TYR A 61 -13.88 19.68 -2.89
N ILE A 62 -13.31 18.47 -2.88
CA ILE A 62 -13.24 17.61 -1.68
C ILE A 62 -11.84 17.49 -1.05
N GLU A 63 -10.85 18.22 -1.57
CA GLU A 63 -9.45 18.11 -1.16
C GLU A 63 -9.25 18.28 0.36
N ASN A 64 -9.99 19.18 0.97
CA ASN A 64 -9.92 19.41 2.42
C ASN A 64 -10.33 18.16 3.22
N VAL A 65 -11.31 17.39 2.74
CA VAL A 65 -11.71 16.14 3.39
C VAL A 65 -10.54 15.14 3.39
N PHE A 66 -9.82 15.01 2.26
CA PHE A 66 -8.64 14.16 2.19
C PHE A 66 -7.51 14.66 3.09
N LYS A 67 -7.25 15.96 3.13
CA LYS A 67 -6.21 16.55 4.00
C LYS A 67 -6.49 16.33 5.48
N ASP A 68 -7.77 16.37 5.87
CA ASP A 68 -8.18 16.18 7.27
C ASP A 68 -8.02 14.72 7.76
N ILE A 69 -8.14 13.74 6.85
CA ILE A 69 -8.02 12.31 7.21
C ILE A 69 -6.63 11.72 6.95
N CYS A 70 -5.74 12.48 6.33
CA CYS A 70 -4.36 12.06 6.05
C CYS A 70 -3.36 12.61 7.08
N VAL A 71 -2.21 11.96 7.18
CA VAL A 71 -1.04 12.58 7.81
C VAL A 71 -0.60 13.80 6.99
N LYS A 72 0.17 14.70 7.61
CA LYS A 72 0.76 15.82 6.88
C LYS A 72 1.48 15.31 5.62
N ASP A 73 1.17 15.93 4.48
CA ASP A 73 1.70 15.57 3.16
C ASP A 73 1.32 14.14 2.68
N GLY A 74 0.38 13.49 3.34
CA GLY A 74 -0.09 12.14 3.02
C GLY A 74 -1.17 12.07 1.93
N PHE A 75 -1.60 13.20 1.37
CA PHE A 75 -2.55 13.26 0.26
C PHE A 75 -1.91 13.87 -0.98
N GLN A 76 -2.16 13.25 -2.14
CA GLN A 76 -1.81 13.83 -3.44
C GLN A 76 -2.80 13.42 -4.54
N HIS A 77 -3.09 14.34 -5.45
CA HIS A 77 -3.78 14.06 -6.70
C HIS A 77 -2.79 13.46 -7.72
N MET A 78 -3.06 12.23 -8.16
CA MET A 78 -2.17 11.46 -9.05
C MET A 78 -2.45 11.70 -10.54
N GLY A 79 -3.61 12.25 -10.87
CA GLY A 79 -4.07 12.49 -12.24
C GLY A 79 -5.51 12.02 -12.46
N LYS A 80 -5.86 11.67 -13.70
CA LYS A 80 -7.22 11.28 -14.08
C LYS A 80 -7.70 10.04 -13.32
N THR A 81 -9.02 9.84 -13.27
CA THR A 81 -9.66 8.65 -12.68
C THR A 81 -8.97 7.36 -13.10
N GLY A 82 -8.71 6.49 -12.13
CA GLY A 82 -7.95 5.25 -12.26
C GLY A 82 -6.48 5.38 -11.87
N SER A 83 -5.90 6.59 -11.86
CA SER A 83 -4.50 6.78 -11.50
C SER A 83 -4.23 6.57 -10.01
N GLY A 84 -5.17 6.87 -9.14
CA GLY A 84 -5.05 6.64 -7.70
C GLY A 84 -4.93 5.15 -7.38
N HIS A 85 -5.89 4.35 -7.85
CA HIS A 85 -5.86 2.89 -7.68
C HIS A 85 -4.67 2.24 -8.40
N PHE A 86 -4.26 2.77 -9.56
CA PHE A 86 -3.06 2.27 -10.25
C PHE A 86 -1.80 2.49 -9.41
N VAL A 87 -1.60 3.71 -8.90
CA VAL A 87 -0.44 4.03 -8.03
C VAL A 87 -0.48 3.21 -6.75
N LYS A 88 -1.66 3.04 -6.14
CA LYS A 88 -1.82 2.21 -4.94
C LYS A 88 -1.53 0.73 -5.22
N MET A 89 -1.96 0.20 -6.35
CA MET A 89 -1.64 -1.16 -6.78
C MET A 89 -0.13 -1.38 -6.89
N VAL A 90 0.58 -0.46 -7.54
CA VAL A 90 2.06 -0.53 -7.66
C VAL A 90 2.73 -0.39 -6.29
N HIS A 91 2.22 0.50 -5.42
CA HIS A 91 2.67 0.60 -4.04
C HIS A 91 2.63 -0.76 -3.33
N ASN A 92 1.53 -1.51 -3.46
CA ASN A 92 1.41 -2.82 -2.84
C ASN A 92 2.39 -3.85 -3.43
N GLY A 93 2.66 -3.79 -4.73
CA GLY A 93 3.72 -4.62 -5.33
C GLY A 93 5.11 -4.32 -4.75
N VAL A 94 5.43 -3.05 -4.53
CA VAL A 94 6.68 -2.63 -3.85
C VAL A 94 6.70 -3.12 -2.40
N GLU A 95 5.58 -2.99 -1.68
CA GLU A 95 5.43 -3.47 -0.31
C GLU A 95 5.74 -4.98 -0.19
N TYR A 96 5.23 -5.82 -1.09
CA TYR A 96 5.53 -7.25 -1.13
C TYR A 96 7.03 -7.52 -1.27
N GLY A 97 7.71 -6.84 -2.20
CA GLY A 97 9.15 -6.97 -2.37
C GLY A 97 9.94 -6.55 -1.13
N MET A 98 9.50 -5.48 -0.44
CA MET A 98 10.12 -5.02 0.81
C MET A 98 9.91 -6.04 1.94
N MET A 99 8.70 -6.57 2.10
CA MET A 99 8.38 -7.59 3.10
C MET A 99 9.21 -8.87 2.88
N GLN A 100 9.31 -9.33 1.64
CA GLN A 100 10.13 -10.49 1.28
C GLN A 100 11.60 -10.26 1.62
N ALA A 101 12.17 -9.10 1.27
CA ALA A 101 13.57 -8.78 1.57
C ALA A 101 13.84 -8.71 3.08
N ILE A 102 12.90 -8.19 3.88
CA ILE A 102 13.00 -8.19 5.34
C ILE A 102 12.98 -9.63 5.87
N GLY A 103 12.05 -10.46 5.42
CA GLY A 103 11.94 -11.87 5.82
C GLY A 103 13.21 -12.64 5.52
N GLU A 104 13.72 -12.56 4.29
CA GLU A 104 14.99 -13.21 3.89
C GLU A 104 16.18 -12.72 4.74
N GLY A 105 16.21 -11.42 5.07
CA GLY A 105 17.24 -10.85 5.94
C GLY A 105 17.24 -11.48 7.34
N PHE A 106 16.07 -11.66 7.96
CA PHE A 106 15.96 -12.33 9.27
C PHE A 106 16.23 -13.82 9.19
N GLU A 107 15.88 -14.49 8.09
CA GLU A 107 16.25 -15.91 7.87
C GLU A 107 17.77 -16.08 7.81
N ILE A 108 18.47 -15.22 7.03
CA ILE A 108 19.95 -15.23 6.99
C ILE A 108 20.56 -15.00 8.37
N LEU A 109 20.00 -14.10 9.16
CA LEU A 109 20.47 -13.84 10.53
C LEU A 109 20.23 -15.06 11.44
N ASN A 110 19.12 -15.76 11.26
CA ASN A 110 18.79 -16.97 12.01
C ASN A 110 19.80 -18.10 11.75
N GLU A 111 20.20 -18.30 10.51
CA GLU A 111 21.18 -19.31 10.10
C GLU A 111 22.65 -18.89 10.38
N SER A 112 22.86 -17.69 10.89
CA SER A 112 24.20 -17.19 11.20
C SER A 112 24.82 -17.92 12.42
N PRO A 113 26.16 -17.94 12.55
CA PRO A 113 26.82 -18.56 13.71
C PRO A 113 26.68 -17.74 15.02
N PHE A 114 25.91 -16.66 15.00
CA PHE A 114 25.75 -15.76 16.13
C PHE A 114 24.43 -15.99 16.84
N ALA A 115 24.42 -16.01 18.18
CA ALA A 115 23.19 -16.03 18.98
C ALA A 115 22.59 -14.62 19.02
N LEU A 116 21.83 -14.25 17.98
CA LEU A 116 21.26 -12.92 17.84
C LEU A 116 19.90 -12.80 18.54
N ASP A 117 19.68 -11.65 19.12
CA ASP A 117 18.37 -11.21 19.65
C ASP A 117 17.68 -10.35 18.58
N PHE A 118 16.70 -10.92 17.87
CA PHE A 118 16.04 -10.25 16.75
C PHE A 118 15.22 -9.03 17.17
N LYS A 119 14.76 -8.97 18.42
CA LYS A 119 14.17 -7.77 19.00
C LYS A 119 15.18 -6.61 19.03
N LYS A 120 16.45 -6.87 19.36
CA LYS A 120 17.50 -5.86 19.33
C LYS A 120 17.90 -5.49 17.91
N VAL A 121 17.95 -6.46 17.02
CA VAL A 121 18.27 -6.24 15.59
C VAL A 121 17.20 -5.37 14.96
N SER A 122 15.93 -5.76 15.05
CA SER A 122 14.82 -4.99 14.44
C SER A 122 14.75 -3.59 15.04
N LYS A 123 14.91 -3.45 16.36
CA LYS A 123 14.94 -2.15 17.05
C LYS A 123 16.03 -1.24 16.50
N VAL A 124 17.27 -1.71 16.38
CA VAL A 124 18.36 -0.86 15.90
C VAL A 124 18.19 -0.53 14.41
N TRP A 125 17.69 -1.46 13.61
CA TRP A 125 17.39 -1.23 12.19
C TRP A 125 16.26 -0.22 11.99
N ASN A 126 15.25 -0.22 12.87
CA ASN A 126 14.17 0.75 12.81
C ASN A 126 14.58 2.17 13.27
N ASN A 127 15.73 2.33 13.92
CA ASN A 127 16.16 3.60 14.49
C ASN A 127 17.42 4.15 13.80
N GLY A 128 17.22 4.89 12.71
CA GLY A 128 18.26 5.64 12.00
C GLY A 128 19.02 4.84 10.94
N SER A 129 18.65 3.58 10.65
CA SER A 129 19.23 2.86 9.53
C SER A 129 18.53 3.23 8.20
N ILE A 130 19.17 2.91 7.08
CA ILE A 130 18.63 3.15 5.73
C ILE A 130 17.31 2.38 5.49
N ILE A 131 17.11 1.25 6.17
CA ILE A 131 15.93 0.40 6.04
C ILE A 131 14.88 0.65 7.12
N SER A 132 15.02 1.72 7.91
CA SER A 132 13.99 2.13 8.87
C SER A 132 12.69 2.54 8.17
N GLY A 133 11.56 2.25 8.78
CA GLY A 133 10.24 2.63 8.27
C GLY A 133 9.14 1.72 8.80
N TYR A 134 7.90 1.96 8.34
CA TYR A 134 6.71 1.29 8.87
C TYR A 134 6.80 -0.24 8.87
N LEU A 135 7.30 -0.88 7.80
CA LEU A 135 7.45 -2.33 7.76
C LEU A 135 8.47 -2.85 8.78
N MET A 136 9.55 -2.12 9.01
CA MET A 136 10.53 -2.47 10.05
C MET A 136 9.96 -2.25 11.45
N GLU A 137 9.13 -1.22 11.66
CA GLU A 137 8.40 -1.03 12.93
C GLU A 137 7.45 -2.19 13.20
N MET A 138 6.70 -2.66 12.21
CA MET A 138 5.84 -3.84 12.35
C MET A 138 6.65 -5.11 12.63
N THR A 139 7.82 -5.25 12.03
CA THR A 139 8.78 -6.35 12.31
C THR A 139 9.29 -6.27 13.76
N GLU A 140 9.68 -5.08 14.24
CA GLU A 140 10.06 -4.85 15.64
C GLU A 140 8.92 -5.23 16.59
N ASN A 141 7.70 -4.79 16.31
CA ASN A 141 6.51 -5.11 17.09
C ASN A 141 6.23 -6.61 17.12
N ALA A 142 6.42 -7.34 16.01
CA ALA A 142 6.28 -8.77 15.98
C ALA A 142 7.24 -9.46 16.96
N PHE A 143 8.51 -9.09 16.99
CA PHE A 143 9.50 -9.63 17.93
C PHE A 143 9.31 -9.14 19.36
N ILE A 144 8.68 -7.99 19.59
CA ILE A 144 8.35 -7.51 20.96
C ILE A 144 7.27 -8.39 21.59
N HIS A 145 6.28 -8.83 20.83
CA HIS A 145 5.12 -9.54 21.33
C HIS A 145 5.24 -11.08 21.21
N ASN A 146 6.28 -11.55 20.54
CA ASN A 146 6.57 -12.96 20.36
C ASN A 146 8.03 -13.26 20.69
N ASP A 147 8.49 -14.47 20.41
CA ASP A 147 9.90 -14.85 20.55
C ASP A 147 10.68 -14.65 19.23
N ASN A 148 11.97 -14.96 19.25
CA ASN A 148 12.82 -14.88 18.06
C ASN A 148 12.39 -15.81 16.91
N THR A 149 11.65 -16.89 17.20
CA THR A 149 11.27 -17.89 16.19
C THR A 149 9.95 -17.51 15.51
N LEU A 150 9.14 -16.64 16.12
CA LEU A 150 7.81 -16.28 15.69
C LEU A 150 6.86 -17.48 15.48
N GLU A 151 7.12 -18.62 16.12
CA GLU A 151 6.34 -19.88 15.98
C GLU A 151 4.87 -19.72 16.38
N SER A 152 4.56 -18.71 17.21
CA SER A 152 3.19 -18.37 17.60
C SER A 152 2.39 -17.64 16.52
N ILE A 153 3.05 -17.18 15.45
CA ILE A 153 2.41 -16.48 14.32
C ILE A 153 2.04 -17.52 13.25
N ALA A 154 0.81 -17.47 12.76
CA ALA A 154 0.37 -18.35 11.69
C ALA A 154 1.22 -18.13 10.41
N PRO A 155 1.76 -19.18 9.79
CA PRO A 155 2.64 -19.07 8.62
C PRO A 155 1.81 -18.89 7.31
N THR A 156 0.78 -18.06 7.36
CA THR A 156 -0.13 -17.81 6.23
C THR A 156 -0.43 -16.33 6.11
N ILE A 157 -0.44 -15.84 4.88
CA ILE A 157 -0.80 -14.47 4.54
C ILE A 157 -1.91 -14.52 3.50
N ASP A 158 -3.02 -13.83 3.77
CA ASP A 158 -4.06 -13.62 2.78
C ASP A 158 -3.62 -12.55 1.78
N SER A 159 -3.86 -12.81 0.49
CA SER A 159 -3.58 -11.86 -0.57
C SER A 159 -4.89 -11.34 -1.16
N SER A 160 -5.07 -10.02 -1.15
CA SER A 160 -6.21 -9.33 -1.78
C SER A 160 -6.02 -9.11 -3.29
N GLY A 161 -4.84 -9.44 -3.83
CA GLY A 161 -4.56 -9.53 -5.27
C GLY A 161 -3.71 -8.41 -5.85
N GLU A 162 -3.46 -7.32 -5.14
CA GLU A 162 -2.78 -6.13 -5.67
C GLU A 162 -1.32 -6.42 -6.08
N GLY A 163 -0.61 -7.27 -5.34
CA GLY A 163 0.73 -7.72 -5.72
C GLY A 163 0.72 -8.45 -7.07
N LEU A 164 -0.22 -9.39 -7.23
CA LEU A 164 -0.41 -10.12 -8.48
C LEU A 164 -0.81 -9.19 -9.63
N TRP A 165 -1.72 -8.23 -9.40
CA TRP A 165 -2.11 -7.26 -10.42
C TRP A 165 -0.93 -6.40 -10.86
N THR A 166 -0.04 -6.01 -9.92
CA THR A 166 1.19 -5.26 -10.23
C THR A 166 2.11 -6.07 -11.14
N ALA A 167 2.33 -7.36 -10.84
CA ALA A 167 3.15 -8.24 -11.67
C ALA A 167 2.56 -8.43 -13.08
N ILE A 168 1.25 -8.65 -13.18
CA ILE A 168 0.55 -8.76 -14.47
C ILE A 168 0.68 -7.46 -15.26
N GLU A 169 0.54 -6.31 -14.61
CA GLU A 169 0.64 -5.02 -15.28
C GLU A 169 2.08 -4.72 -15.74
N ALA A 170 3.08 -5.10 -14.95
CA ALA A 170 4.49 -5.02 -15.39
C ALA A 170 4.72 -5.80 -16.70
N LEU A 171 4.14 -7.00 -16.83
CA LEU A 171 4.20 -7.79 -18.07
C LEU A 171 3.47 -7.10 -19.23
N ASN A 172 2.27 -6.55 -18.99
CA ASN A 172 1.52 -5.81 -19.98
C ASN A 172 2.29 -4.60 -20.52
N LEU A 173 2.95 -3.89 -19.63
CA LEU A 173 3.77 -2.72 -19.94
C LEU A 173 5.19 -3.07 -20.42
N ARG A 174 5.55 -4.37 -20.44
CA ARG A 174 6.89 -4.86 -20.80
C ARG A 174 8.00 -4.28 -19.92
N VAL A 175 7.69 -4.11 -18.63
CA VAL A 175 8.64 -3.66 -17.60
C VAL A 175 9.16 -4.86 -16.84
N ALA A 176 10.47 -4.98 -16.68
CA ALA A 176 11.07 -6.01 -15.83
C ALA A 176 10.83 -5.68 -14.36
N ALA A 177 10.17 -6.58 -13.64
CA ALA A 177 9.87 -6.42 -12.21
C ALA A 177 10.23 -7.71 -11.42
N PRO A 178 11.51 -8.19 -11.48
CA PRO A 178 11.89 -9.49 -10.90
C PRO A 178 11.67 -9.52 -9.38
N VAL A 179 11.95 -8.45 -8.65
CA VAL A 179 11.78 -8.39 -7.20
C VAL A 179 10.31 -8.56 -6.81
N ILE A 180 9.42 -7.78 -7.44
CA ILE A 180 7.98 -7.84 -7.17
C ILE A 180 7.40 -9.21 -7.56
N THR A 181 7.80 -9.75 -8.72
CA THR A 181 7.31 -11.04 -9.20
C THR A 181 7.79 -12.23 -8.36
N THR A 182 8.95 -12.12 -7.73
CA THR A 182 9.50 -13.19 -6.90
C THR A 182 8.88 -13.18 -5.49
N ALA A 183 8.39 -12.04 -5.05
CA ALA A 183 7.75 -11.86 -3.74
C ALA A 183 6.25 -12.24 -3.71
N LEU A 184 5.72 -12.83 -4.80
CA LEU A 184 4.35 -13.35 -4.91
C LEU A 184 4.29 -14.79 -4.44
#